data_fd0bab36668f5d9960567b65bfd03d51
#
_entry.id   fd0bab36668f5d9960567b65bfd03d51
#
_cell.length_a   1.000
_cell.length_b   1.000
_cell.length_c   1.000
_cell.angle_alpha   90.00
_cell.angle_beta   90.00
_cell.angle_gamma   90.00
#
_symmetry.space_group_name_H-M   'P 1'
#
loop_
_entity.id
_entity.type
_entity.pdbx_description
1 polymer ?
#
loop_
_entity_poly.entity_id
_entity_poly.type
_entity_poly.pdbx_seq_one_letter_code
_entity_poly.pdbx_strand_id
1 'polypeptide(L)'
;MADPSDIPSGFFISTSTNNAIAAAPAIGFGPAAFGTVTQGTSKSTTVVVNAKAGTITMHAASLATVTSVLFTCTNSAISATDVVIANQGSGGTAGAYQVACISVGAGTSVFRVTNVTGGSLSEAATINFAVIDTSAT
;
A
#
# COMPACT_ATOMS: atom_id res chain seq x y z
N MET A 1 -15.12 28.83 -20.09
CA MET A 1 -14.38 27.71 -19.49
C MET A 1 -14.38 27.92 -17.99
N ALA A 2 -14.77 26.92 -17.22
CA ALA A 2 -14.72 27.00 -15.77
C ALA A 2 -13.28 27.15 -15.27
N ASP A 3 -13.07 28.00 -14.29
CA ASP A 3 -11.80 28.14 -13.60
C ASP A 3 -11.47 26.82 -12.90
N PRO A 4 -10.21 26.36 -12.90
CA PRO A 4 -9.80 25.19 -12.12
C PRO A 4 -10.17 25.23 -10.64
N SER A 5 -10.36 26.42 -10.08
CA SER A 5 -10.84 26.61 -8.71
C SER A 5 -12.32 26.28 -8.51
N ASP A 6 -13.08 26.15 -9.60
CA ASP A 6 -14.52 25.85 -9.57
C ASP A 6 -14.82 24.35 -9.53
N ILE A 7 -13.79 23.50 -9.44
CA ILE A 7 -13.98 22.05 -9.28
C ILE A 7 -14.65 21.79 -7.93
N PRO A 8 -15.85 21.19 -7.88
CA PRO A 8 -16.51 20.90 -6.62
C PRO A 8 -15.66 19.97 -5.74
N SER A 9 -15.79 20.15 -4.43
CA SER A 9 -15.14 19.23 -3.48
C SER A 9 -15.53 17.80 -3.75
N GLY A 10 -14.57 16.92 -3.88
CA GLY A 10 -14.78 15.53 -4.22
C GLY A 10 -13.52 14.92 -4.79
N PHE A 11 -13.69 13.82 -5.48
CA PHE A 11 -12.57 13.17 -6.17
C PHE A 11 -12.10 14.06 -7.31
N PHE A 12 -10.82 14.45 -7.28
CA PHE A 12 -10.22 15.19 -8.38
C PHE A 12 -8.84 14.63 -8.70
N ILE A 13 -8.42 14.80 -9.92
CA ILE A 13 -7.09 14.41 -10.41
C ILE A 13 -6.30 15.70 -10.60
N SER A 14 -5.24 15.84 -9.79
CA SER A 14 -4.30 16.94 -9.94
C SER A 14 -3.21 16.55 -10.92
N THR A 15 -3.06 17.30 -11.98
CA THR A 15 -1.90 17.23 -12.86
C THR A 15 -1.03 18.45 -12.60
N SER A 16 0.27 18.25 -12.46
CA SER A 16 1.24 19.34 -12.24
C SER A 16 1.47 20.20 -13.48
N THR A 17 0.88 19.83 -14.60
CA THR A 17 0.95 20.53 -15.87
C THR A 17 -0.45 20.66 -16.43
N ASN A 18 -0.73 21.75 -17.14
CA ASN A 18 -2.03 22.08 -17.75
C ASN A 18 -2.57 21.02 -18.73
N ASN A 19 -2.19 19.80 -18.59
CA ASN A 19 -2.66 18.74 -19.46
C ASN A 19 -4.01 18.21 -19.00
N ALA A 20 -4.91 18.17 -19.93
CA ALA A 20 -6.20 17.56 -19.73
C ALA A 20 -6.04 16.10 -19.27
N ILE A 21 -6.88 15.69 -18.36
CA ILE A 21 -7.03 14.31 -17.91
C ILE A 21 -7.19 13.33 -19.08
N ALA A 22 -7.73 13.80 -20.19
CA ALA A 22 -7.90 13.03 -21.42
C ALA A 22 -6.58 12.49 -22.03
N ALA A 23 -5.43 13.03 -21.63
CA ALA A 23 -4.13 12.52 -22.07
C ALA A 23 -3.57 11.39 -21.21
N ALA A 24 -4.17 11.12 -20.04
CA ALA A 24 -3.73 10.07 -19.15
C ALA A 24 -4.48 8.75 -19.43
N PRO A 25 -3.80 7.66 -19.75
CA PRO A 25 -4.46 6.39 -20.07
C PRO A 25 -5.05 5.69 -18.85
N ALA A 26 -4.73 6.14 -17.63
CA ALA A 26 -5.18 5.53 -16.38
C ALA A 26 -5.16 6.53 -15.22
N ILE A 27 -5.97 6.24 -14.20
CA ILE A 27 -5.91 6.90 -12.90
C ILE A 27 -4.94 6.11 -12.02
N GLY A 28 -3.93 6.78 -11.46
CA GLY A 28 -2.96 6.11 -10.58
C GLY A 28 -1.88 7.06 -10.09
N PHE A 29 -0.96 6.50 -9.34
CA PHE A 29 0.20 7.23 -8.84
C PHE A 29 1.34 7.20 -9.85
N GLY A 30 1.96 8.35 -10.08
CA GLY A 30 3.16 8.44 -10.89
C GLY A 30 4.40 7.85 -10.19
N PRO A 31 5.51 7.68 -10.94
CA PRO A 31 6.73 7.07 -10.39
C PRO A 31 7.30 7.76 -9.15
N ALA A 32 7.13 9.09 -9.02
CA ALA A 32 7.61 9.86 -7.87
C ALA A 32 6.86 9.54 -6.56
N ALA A 33 5.66 8.96 -6.65
CA ALA A 33 4.86 8.57 -5.49
C ALA A 33 5.07 7.10 -5.09
N PHE A 34 5.91 6.36 -5.82
CA PHE A 34 6.12 4.93 -5.63
C PHE A 34 7.38 4.65 -4.81
N GLY A 35 7.26 3.79 -3.81
CA GLY A 35 8.37 3.36 -2.97
C GLY A 35 8.45 1.84 -2.83
N THR A 36 9.64 1.35 -2.51
CA THR A 36 9.88 -0.07 -2.26
C THR A 36 10.65 -0.27 -0.97
N VAL A 37 10.36 -1.34 -0.25
CA VAL A 37 11.10 -1.73 0.95
C VAL A 37 11.07 -3.25 1.11
N THR A 38 12.11 -3.79 1.75
CA THR A 38 12.22 -5.21 2.08
C THR A 38 12.35 -5.39 3.59
N GLN A 39 11.60 -6.34 4.16
CA GLN A 39 11.73 -6.71 5.57
C GLN A 39 13.07 -7.38 5.84
N GLY A 40 13.76 -6.98 6.90
CA GLY A 40 15.13 -7.42 7.17
C GLY A 40 15.27 -8.73 7.94
N THR A 41 14.39 -9.03 8.89
CA THR A 41 14.65 -10.09 9.88
C THR A 41 13.54 -11.13 9.96
N SER A 42 12.29 -10.73 9.85
CA SER A 42 11.12 -11.61 9.97
C SER A 42 9.91 -11.00 9.26
N LYS A 43 8.85 -11.79 9.12
CA LYS A 43 7.58 -11.29 8.56
C LYS A 43 6.86 -10.28 9.46
N SER A 44 7.27 -10.12 10.73
CA SER A 44 6.76 -9.10 11.65
C SER A 44 7.64 -7.85 11.75
N THR A 45 8.77 -7.82 11.03
CA THR A 45 9.69 -6.67 11.07
C THR A 45 9.01 -5.41 10.54
N THR A 46 9.07 -4.34 11.32
CA THR A 46 8.63 -3.01 10.89
C THR A 46 9.40 -2.55 9.67
N VAL A 47 8.71 -1.92 8.75
CA VAL A 47 9.31 -1.31 7.54
C VAL A 47 9.08 0.19 7.52
N VAL A 48 9.91 0.89 6.78
CA VAL A 48 9.78 2.34 6.51
C VAL A 48 9.73 2.55 5.01
N VAL A 49 8.63 3.10 4.51
CA VAL A 49 8.50 3.48 3.11
C VAL A 49 7.64 4.75 3.02
N ASN A 50 8.25 5.86 2.69
CA ASN A 50 7.58 7.18 2.64
C ASN A 50 7.04 7.42 1.24
N ALA A 51 5.89 6.82 0.93
CA ALA A 51 5.30 6.85 -0.41
C ALA A 51 3.78 6.66 -0.37
N LYS A 52 3.09 7.21 -1.37
CA LYS A 52 1.63 7.03 -1.53
C LYS A 52 1.25 5.67 -2.12
N ALA A 53 2.19 5.03 -2.80
CA ALA A 53 2.01 3.68 -3.34
C ALA A 53 3.34 2.95 -3.34
N GLY A 54 3.32 1.64 -3.39
CA GLY A 54 4.58 0.91 -3.44
C GLY A 54 4.46 -0.59 -3.24
N THR A 55 5.61 -1.18 -3.05
CA THR A 55 5.76 -2.62 -2.82
C THR A 55 6.61 -2.90 -1.59
N ILE A 56 6.10 -3.73 -0.71
CA ILE A 56 6.81 -4.26 0.45
C ILE A 56 7.16 -5.73 0.15
N THR A 57 8.45 -6.06 0.12
CA THR A 57 8.90 -7.45 0.02
C THR A 57 9.02 -8.04 1.43
N MET A 58 8.24 -9.06 1.72
CA MET A 58 8.27 -9.72 3.02
C MET A 58 9.53 -10.56 3.20
N HIS A 59 9.97 -10.73 4.43
CA HIS A 59 11.03 -11.67 4.76
C HIS A 59 10.58 -13.13 4.48
N ALA A 60 11.51 -13.98 4.05
CA ALA A 60 11.22 -15.38 3.72
C ALA A 60 11.03 -16.31 4.93
N ALA A 61 10.95 -15.76 6.15
CA ALA A 61 10.68 -16.57 7.34
C ALA A 61 9.36 -17.36 7.20
N SER A 62 9.31 -18.52 7.82
CA SER A 62 8.13 -19.39 7.75
C SER A 62 6.91 -18.72 8.40
N LEU A 63 5.78 -18.82 7.72
CA LEU A 63 4.45 -18.51 8.26
C LEU A 63 3.62 -19.80 8.24
N ALA A 64 3.22 -20.24 9.42
CA ALA A 64 2.49 -21.50 9.57
C ALA A 64 1.14 -21.46 8.86
N THR A 65 0.59 -22.63 8.61
CA THR A 65 -0.75 -22.79 8.02
C THR A 65 -1.81 -22.05 8.83
N VAL A 66 -2.74 -21.41 8.15
CA VAL A 66 -3.89 -20.69 8.73
C VAL A 66 -3.48 -19.72 9.87
N THR A 67 -2.29 -19.12 9.73
CA THR A 67 -1.73 -18.21 10.74
C THR A 67 -1.55 -16.82 10.13
N SER A 68 -1.76 -15.80 10.95
CA SER A 68 -1.55 -14.40 10.59
C SER A 68 -0.29 -13.84 11.25
N VAL A 69 0.37 -12.94 10.53
CA VAL A 69 1.43 -12.09 11.06
C VAL A 69 1.04 -10.63 10.87
N LEU A 70 1.42 -9.80 11.83
CA LEU A 70 1.22 -8.35 11.77
C LEU A 70 2.57 -7.67 11.67
N PHE A 71 2.64 -6.58 10.92
CA PHE A 71 3.79 -5.68 10.95
C PHE A 71 3.36 -4.24 10.75
N THR A 72 4.15 -3.33 11.29
CA THR A 72 3.95 -1.88 11.14
C THR A 72 4.72 -1.37 9.93
N CYS A 73 4.09 -0.52 9.16
CA CYS A 73 4.73 0.29 8.13
C CYS A 73 4.72 1.76 8.58
N THR A 74 5.90 2.31 8.81
CA THR A 74 6.07 3.74 9.02
C THR A 74 6.11 4.43 7.66
N ASN A 75 5.24 5.41 7.46
CA ASN A 75 5.07 6.07 6.17
C ASN A 75 4.60 7.52 6.39
N SER A 76 5.51 8.48 6.24
CA SER A 76 5.22 9.90 6.44
C SER A 76 4.17 10.46 5.47
N ALA A 77 3.83 9.72 4.41
CA ALA A 77 2.80 10.12 3.45
C ALA A 77 1.37 9.74 3.89
N ILE A 78 1.21 9.11 5.07
CA ILE A 78 -0.10 8.67 5.59
C ILE A 78 -0.61 9.64 6.65
N SER A 79 -1.86 10.07 6.52
CA SER A 79 -2.63 10.78 7.54
C SER A 79 -3.59 9.82 8.26
N ALA A 80 -4.01 10.17 9.47
CA ALA A 80 -4.82 9.27 10.29
C ALA A 80 -6.20 8.93 9.70
N THR A 81 -6.70 9.74 8.77
CA THR A 81 -7.99 9.56 8.10
C THR A 81 -7.88 8.88 6.74
N ASP A 82 -6.66 8.61 6.25
CA ASP A 82 -6.46 8.01 4.93
C ASP A 82 -6.92 6.56 4.88
N VAL A 83 -7.26 6.11 3.68
CA VAL A 83 -7.54 4.70 3.39
C VAL A 83 -6.31 4.07 2.76
N VAL A 84 -5.84 2.97 3.34
CA VAL A 84 -4.71 2.20 2.80
C VAL A 84 -5.22 0.87 2.29
N ILE A 85 -5.04 0.65 1.00
CA ILE A 85 -5.42 -0.59 0.31
C ILE A 85 -4.16 -1.43 0.11
N ALA A 86 -4.26 -2.72 0.33
CA ALA A 86 -3.14 -3.64 0.12
C ALA A 86 -3.62 -5.00 -0.39
N ASN A 87 -2.79 -5.62 -1.23
CA ASN A 87 -3.02 -6.96 -1.75
C ASN A 87 -1.69 -7.71 -1.92
N GLN A 88 -1.77 -9.03 -2.02
CA GLN A 88 -0.61 -9.81 -2.44
C GLN A 88 -0.20 -9.38 -3.86
N GLY A 89 1.08 -9.06 -4.02
CA GLY A 89 1.71 -8.77 -5.30
C GLY A 89 2.36 -10.01 -5.91
N SER A 90 3.48 -9.81 -6.59
CA SER A 90 4.32 -10.88 -7.13
C SER A 90 5.14 -11.56 -6.03
N GLY A 91 5.84 -12.64 -6.38
CA GLY A 91 6.64 -13.40 -5.42
C GLY A 91 5.77 -14.24 -4.46
N GLY A 92 6.20 -15.43 -4.17
CA GLY A 92 5.43 -16.37 -3.40
C GLY A 92 4.29 -17.04 -4.19
N THR A 93 3.64 -17.98 -3.55
CA THR A 93 2.52 -18.74 -4.14
C THR A 93 1.31 -17.85 -4.34
N ALA A 94 0.80 -17.77 -5.56
CA ALA A 94 -0.35 -16.94 -5.89
C ALA A 94 -1.59 -17.34 -5.11
N GLY A 95 -2.26 -16.37 -4.49
CA GLY A 95 -3.47 -16.59 -3.69
C GLY A 95 -3.22 -17.23 -2.31
N ALA A 96 -1.98 -17.48 -1.94
CA ALA A 96 -1.63 -18.10 -0.67
C ALA A 96 -1.71 -17.14 0.53
N TYR A 97 -1.66 -15.84 0.27
CA TYR A 97 -1.63 -14.84 1.32
C TYR A 97 -2.80 -13.86 1.19
N GLN A 98 -3.59 -13.78 2.24
CA GLN A 98 -4.58 -12.72 2.37
C GLN A 98 -3.94 -11.52 3.09
N VAL A 99 -4.00 -10.36 2.47
CA VAL A 99 -3.39 -9.13 2.97
C VAL A 99 -4.46 -8.10 3.26
N ALA A 100 -4.35 -7.43 4.40
CA ALA A 100 -5.23 -6.32 4.76
C ALA A 100 -4.46 -5.27 5.56
N CYS A 101 -4.74 -4.00 5.32
CA CYS A 101 -4.40 -2.94 6.25
C CYS A 101 -5.47 -2.91 7.34
N ILE A 102 -5.09 -3.12 8.59
CA ILE A 102 -6.04 -3.25 9.71
C ILE A 102 -6.06 -2.04 10.62
N SER A 103 -5.10 -1.15 10.48
CA SER A 103 -5.05 0.09 11.26
C SER A 103 -4.27 1.15 10.50
N VAL A 104 -4.73 2.39 10.59
CA VAL A 104 -4.10 3.57 10.01
C VAL A 104 -4.01 4.64 11.09
N GLY A 105 -2.84 5.24 11.21
CA GLY A 105 -2.57 6.38 12.09
C GLY A 105 -1.73 7.43 11.37
N ALA A 106 -1.50 8.56 11.99
CA ALA A 106 -0.61 9.58 11.43
C ALA A 106 0.80 9.01 11.26
N GLY A 107 1.27 8.92 10.02
CA GLY A 107 2.59 8.39 9.69
C GLY A 107 2.76 6.88 9.84
N THR A 108 1.69 6.10 10.06
CA THR A 108 1.80 4.65 10.27
C THR A 108 0.60 3.89 9.71
N SER A 109 0.86 2.65 9.33
CA SER A 109 -0.18 1.66 9.04
C SER A 109 0.24 0.29 9.54
N VAL A 110 -0.73 -0.56 9.87
CA VAL A 110 -0.47 -1.94 10.30
C VAL A 110 -1.09 -2.88 9.27
N PHE A 111 -0.28 -3.76 8.75
CA PHE A 111 -0.71 -4.79 7.81
C PHE A 111 -0.83 -6.13 8.53
N ARG A 112 -1.88 -6.87 8.18
CA ARG A 112 -2.04 -8.27 8.52
C ARG A 112 -1.86 -9.11 7.27
N VAL A 113 -1.03 -10.14 7.36
CA VAL A 113 -0.81 -11.12 6.31
C VAL A 113 -1.13 -12.48 6.86
N THR A 114 -2.08 -13.17 6.26
CA THR A 114 -2.54 -14.50 6.68
C THR A 114 -2.16 -15.52 5.61
N ASN A 115 -1.49 -16.58 6.01
CA ASN A 115 -1.32 -17.76 5.17
C ASN A 115 -2.63 -18.54 5.17
N VAL A 116 -3.32 -18.58 4.03
CA VAL A 116 -4.62 -19.25 3.89
C VAL A 116 -4.51 -20.68 3.34
N THR A 117 -3.30 -21.21 3.24
CA THR A 117 -3.05 -22.55 2.71
C THR A 117 -2.98 -23.62 3.80
N GLY A 118 -3.02 -24.88 3.38
CA GLY A 118 -2.90 -26.04 4.28
C GLY A 118 -1.48 -26.36 4.75
N GLY A 119 -0.47 -25.58 4.35
CA GLY A 119 0.94 -25.79 4.70
C GLY A 119 1.65 -24.52 5.12
N SER A 120 2.78 -24.67 5.82
CA SER A 120 3.65 -23.55 6.14
C SER A 120 4.37 -23.05 4.90
N LEU A 121 4.50 -21.74 4.75
CA LEU A 121 5.16 -21.10 3.60
C LEU A 121 6.34 -20.25 4.07
N SER A 122 7.48 -20.42 3.40
CA SER A 122 8.73 -19.68 3.67
C SER A 122 9.13 -18.91 2.42
N GLU A 123 8.34 -17.94 2.04
CA GLU A 123 8.46 -17.19 0.80
C GLU A 123 8.62 -15.69 1.05
N ALA A 124 9.37 -15.03 0.18
CA ALA A 124 9.48 -13.56 0.14
C ALA A 124 8.34 -12.97 -0.72
N ALA A 125 7.10 -13.19 -0.30
CA ALA A 125 5.94 -12.64 -0.99
C ALA A 125 5.97 -11.11 -0.96
N THR A 126 5.47 -10.47 -2.01
CA THR A 126 5.35 -9.01 -2.06
C THR A 126 3.93 -8.56 -1.74
N ILE A 127 3.82 -7.39 -1.14
CA ILE A 127 2.58 -6.69 -0.88
C ILE A 127 2.60 -5.40 -1.69
N ASN A 128 1.61 -5.21 -2.53
CA ASN A 128 1.37 -3.92 -3.18
C ASN A 128 0.42 -3.10 -2.31
N PHE A 129 0.71 -1.83 -2.10
CA PHE A 129 -0.14 -0.93 -1.34
C PHE A 129 -0.37 0.39 -2.06
N ALA A 130 -1.47 1.04 -1.72
CA ALA A 130 -1.79 2.40 -2.14
C ALA A 130 -2.49 3.15 -1.01
N VAL A 131 -2.18 4.44 -0.87
CA VAL A 131 -2.77 5.35 0.10
C VAL A 131 -3.73 6.27 -0.63
N ILE A 132 -4.99 6.26 -0.24
CA ILE A 132 -6.01 7.18 -0.74
C ILE A 132 -6.21 8.27 0.28
N ASP A 133 -5.90 9.51 -0.09
CA ASP A 133 -6.12 10.67 0.75
C ASP A 133 -7.62 10.92 0.93
N THR A 134 -8.05 10.98 2.17
CA THR A 134 -9.45 11.28 2.52
C THR A 134 -9.57 12.53 3.40
N SER A 135 -8.47 13.20 3.71
CA SER A 135 -8.50 14.42 4.49
C SER A 135 -9.13 15.53 3.68
N ALA A 136 -10.30 15.97 4.13
CA ALA A 136 -10.83 17.25 3.70
C ALA A 136 -10.01 18.37 4.34
N THR A 137 -9.29 19.11 3.56
CA THR A 137 -8.66 20.36 4.01
C THR A 137 -9.68 21.48 3.95
#